data_0b2a2d5988527a56b4619b8f0b91f650
#
_entry.id   0b2a2d5988527a56b4619b8f0b91f650
#
_cell.length_a   1.000
_cell.length_b   1.000
_cell.length_c   1.000
_cell.angle_alpha   90.00
_cell.angle_beta   90.00
_cell.angle_gamma   90.00
#
_symmetry.space_group_name_H-M   'P 1'
#
loop_
_entity.id
_entity.type
_entity.pdbx_description
1 polymer ?
#
loop_
_entity_poly.entity_id
_entity_poly.type
_entity_poly.pdbx_seq_one_letter_code
_entity_poly.pdbx_strand_id
1 'polypeptide(L)'
;MSPHPVSLADAMTPYLPVADGTANRPSQSGWPVFLWICLVFVALPAAAFGRAACEAGDALTLLHFNDFHGQLEPYEDPRDAVERGGIARLAATVAEVRAQDPSRPVVLLFAGDLLQGTLTSSLFLGVPDVMLLGRMGVDAAVMGNHELDYGQEVFRRLSEEAAFPFLSANVASDPEPLPVLASVVIERPGAPKVAVLGLTTPELTTATHPRNIEGISVEEPVAVARRLLPALRDKTDLVVVLSHMGIADDRRLAASVPGIDLIIGGHNHDLYAQPVLVENVPIVQAGERGGWLGRMDFQCRDGYLAQTDYALIPIDTASPEDPEIAEEVRRITLDAERELGREVGFNTRELSALRELIRREEAPFGNFVADLAREITLADVALFNGGGFRASIPAGAVTLKSIYQAFPFRNELVLGELTGARLLAALERSAALNPLDNPGGFLQVSGLRYIIEDGQLAGATIGDIPIDPTRRYRVVTSDFLAAGGDGYDMLKAMTKPVMTGRLISDMVIEGFRTESPVSAAIDRRIMRR
;
A
#
# COMPACT_ATOMS: atom_id res chain seq x y z
N MET A 1 6.40 42.73 34.23
CA MET A 1 5.01 42.28 34.40
C MET A 1 4.78 41.21 33.36
N SER A 2 4.88 39.97 33.78
CA SER A 2 4.68 38.79 32.93
C SER A 2 3.25 38.31 33.08
N PRO A 3 2.57 37.84 32.02
CA PRO A 3 1.36 37.04 32.19
C PRO A 3 1.69 35.53 32.17
N HIS A 4 1.08 34.84 33.10
CA HIS A 4 1.12 33.38 33.31
C HIS A 4 0.42 32.61 32.18
N PRO A 5 0.81 31.35 31.94
CA PRO A 5 0.12 30.48 30.99
C PRO A 5 -1.15 29.89 31.61
N VAL A 6 -2.23 29.87 30.85
CA VAL A 6 -3.50 29.22 31.17
C VAL A 6 -3.42 27.76 30.78
N SER A 7 -3.72 26.87 31.74
CA SER A 7 -3.80 25.43 31.60
C SER A 7 -5.06 25.02 30.83
N LEU A 8 -4.90 24.22 29.78
CA LEU A 8 -5.96 23.48 29.08
C LEU A 8 -6.21 22.12 29.74
N ALA A 9 -7.04 22.12 30.78
CA ALA A 9 -7.60 20.90 31.38
C ALA A 9 -9.01 21.23 31.90
N ASP A 10 -10.00 21.27 30.98
CA ASP A 10 -11.43 21.22 31.31
C ASP A 10 -12.25 21.25 30.02
N ALA A 11 -12.56 20.06 29.48
CA ALA A 11 -13.73 19.81 28.61
C ALA A 11 -13.76 18.35 28.14
N MET A 12 -14.23 17.43 28.99
CA MET A 12 -14.87 16.19 28.52
C MET A 12 -15.60 15.53 29.70
N THR A 13 -16.88 15.82 29.82
CA THR A 13 -17.83 15.01 30.60
C THR A 13 -18.84 14.39 29.63
N PRO A 14 -19.03 13.07 29.65
CA PRO A 14 -20.14 12.44 28.94
C PRO A 14 -21.38 12.38 29.86
N TYR A 15 -22.52 12.74 29.32
CA TYR A 15 -23.85 12.60 29.87
C TYR A 15 -24.20 11.13 30.15
N LEU A 16 -24.68 10.84 31.38
CA LEU A 16 -25.45 9.65 31.73
C LEU A 16 -26.79 10.09 32.39
N PRO A 17 -27.91 9.42 32.10
CA PRO A 17 -29.20 9.81 32.64
C PRO A 17 -29.42 9.32 34.06
N VAL A 18 -30.11 10.17 34.83
CA VAL A 18 -30.56 9.96 36.22
C VAL A 18 -31.76 9.02 36.24
N ALA A 19 -31.76 8.05 37.16
CA ALA A 19 -32.96 7.36 37.63
C ALA A 19 -32.99 7.38 39.16
N ASP A 20 -34.03 7.99 39.69
CA ASP A 20 -34.40 8.07 41.12
C ASP A 20 -34.84 6.72 41.69
N GLY A 21 -34.64 6.55 43.02
CA GLY A 21 -35.46 5.60 43.76
C GLY A 21 -34.85 5.02 45.04
N THR A 22 -34.77 5.81 46.10
CA THR A 22 -35.01 5.53 47.56
C THR A 22 -34.68 4.17 48.21
N ALA A 23 -33.83 4.29 49.24
CA ALA A 23 -33.88 3.78 50.60
C ALA A 23 -33.93 2.26 50.93
N ASN A 24 -32.90 1.70 51.55
CA ASN A 24 -32.87 1.34 53.00
C ASN A 24 -31.57 0.57 53.34
N ARG A 25 -30.83 1.02 54.37
CA ARG A 25 -29.86 0.19 55.11
C ARG A 25 -30.59 -0.55 56.25
N PRO A 26 -30.11 -1.77 56.70
CA PRO A 26 -29.12 -1.78 57.76
C PRO A 26 -28.06 -2.92 57.74
N SER A 27 -26.93 -2.57 58.37
CA SER A 27 -26.03 -3.29 59.32
C SER A 27 -25.43 -4.66 58.98
N GLN A 28 -24.11 -4.63 58.95
CA GLN A 28 -23.07 -5.46 59.61
C GLN A 28 -23.22 -6.99 59.68
N SER A 29 -22.29 -7.68 59.03
CA SER A 29 -21.34 -8.60 59.70
C SER A 29 -20.37 -9.17 58.66
N GLY A 30 -19.07 -9.07 58.93
CA GLY A 30 -18.00 -9.47 58.03
C GLY A 30 -17.74 -10.97 58.02
N TRP A 31 -17.39 -11.46 56.87
CA TRP A 31 -16.54 -12.63 56.64
C TRP A 31 -15.82 -12.43 55.32
N PRO A 32 -14.53 -12.75 55.16
CA PRO A 32 -13.82 -12.61 53.90
C PRO A 32 -14.25 -13.74 52.96
N VAL A 33 -14.98 -13.38 51.92
CA VAL A 33 -15.25 -14.30 50.81
C VAL A 33 -14.01 -14.31 49.92
N PHE A 34 -13.23 -15.37 50.00
CA PHE A 34 -12.27 -15.74 48.99
C PHE A 34 -13.06 -15.99 47.68
N LEU A 35 -13.01 -15.03 46.76
CA LEU A 35 -13.52 -15.21 45.41
C LEU A 35 -12.55 -16.17 44.68
N TRP A 36 -12.90 -17.42 44.65
CA TRP A 36 -12.32 -18.35 43.67
C TRP A 36 -12.82 -17.89 42.30
N ILE A 37 -11.97 -17.21 41.54
CA ILE A 37 -12.17 -17.05 40.11
C ILE A 37 -11.93 -18.43 39.49
N CYS A 38 -13.02 -19.19 39.33
CA CYS A 38 -13.03 -20.32 38.42
C CYS A 38 -12.82 -19.75 37.02
N LEU A 39 -11.58 -19.76 36.52
CA LEU A 39 -11.29 -19.71 35.09
C LEU A 39 -11.97 -20.94 34.48
N VAL A 40 -13.19 -20.77 34.03
CA VAL A 40 -13.82 -21.71 33.12
C VAL A 40 -13.05 -21.58 31.80
N PHE A 41 -12.07 -22.44 31.63
CA PHE A 41 -11.54 -22.73 30.28
C PHE A 41 -12.72 -23.32 29.51
N VAL A 42 -13.45 -22.49 28.79
CA VAL A 42 -14.29 -22.96 27.71
C VAL A 42 -13.32 -23.48 26.65
N ALA A 43 -13.02 -24.78 26.71
CA ALA A 43 -12.42 -25.46 25.58
C ALA A 43 -13.41 -25.31 24.43
N LEU A 44 -13.18 -24.32 23.55
CA LEU A 44 -13.84 -24.26 22.28
C LEU A 44 -13.57 -25.62 21.61
N PRO A 45 -14.58 -26.29 21.04
CA PRO A 45 -14.35 -27.52 20.31
C PRO A 45 -13.32 -27.18 19.24
N ALA A 46 -12.18 -27.87 19.25
CA ALA A 46 -11.19 -27.73 18.18
C ALA A 46 -11.91 -28.00 16.88
N ALA A 47 -12.03 -26.96 16.05
CA ALA A 47 -12.63 -27.12 14.74
C ALA A 47 -11.80 -28.16 14.00
N ALA A 48 -12.41 -29.25 13.58
CA ALA A 48 -11.73 -30.28 12.83
C ALA A 48 -11.48 -29.74 11.41
N PHE A 49 -10.25 -29.37 11.13
CA PHE A 49 -9.81 -28.93 9.82
C PHE A 49 -9.54 -30.16 8.95
N GLY A 50 -10.18 -30.19 7.77
CA GLY A 50 -9.90 -31.18 6.75
C GLY A 50 -10.32 -32.62 7.06
N ARG A 51 -10.71 -33.34 6.03
CA ARG A 51 -11.00 -34.78 6.11
C ARG A 51 -9.80 -35.66 5.81
N ALA A 52 -8.62 -35.11 5.61
CA ALA A 52 -7.43 -35.89 5.37
C ALA A 52 -6.96 -36.53 6.67
N ALA A 53 -6.77 -37.85 6.64
CA ALA A 53 -6.26 -38.60 7.76
C ALA A 53 -4.79 -38.22 8.00
N CYS A 54 -4.48 -37.67 9.14
CA CYS A 54 -3.12 -37.45 9.60
C CYS A 54 -2.69 -38.60 10.52
N GLU A 55 -1.38 -38.81 10.64
CA GLU A 55 -0.82 -39.81 11.56
C GLU A 55 -0.54 -39.17 12.94
N ALA A 56 -0.62 -40.00 13.98
CA ALA A 56 -0.30 -39.53 15.33
C ALA A 56 1.16 -39.08 15.39
N GLY A 57 1.38 -37.81 15.69
CA GLY A 57 2.69 -37.18 15.70
C GLY A 57 2.89 -36.14 14.60
N ASP A 58 2.06 -36.13 13.56
CA ASP A 58 2.11 -35.09 12.54
C ASP A 58 1.85 -33.71 13.15
N ALA A 59 2.75 -32.80 12.88
CA ALA A 59 2.68 -31.42 13.35
C ALA A 59 3.22 -30.45 12.28
N LEU A 60 2.72 -29.22 12.29
CA LEU A 60 3.13 -28.17 11.37
C LEU A 60 3.00 -26.80 12.02
N THR A 61 3.92 -25.91 11.76
CA THR A 61 3.79 -24.48 12.05
C THR A 61 3.68 -23.72 10.73
N LEU A 62 2.62 -22.92 10.57
CA LEU A 62 2.52 -21.93 9.53
C LEU A 62 2.92 -20.56 10.10
N LEU A 63 3.87 -19.91 9.44
CA LEU A 63 4.23 -18.52 9.66
C LEU A 63 3.72 -17.69 8.50
N HIS A 64 3.27 -16.47 8.79
CA HIS A 64 2.80 -15.56 7.75
C HIS A 64 3.05 -14.10 8.09
N PHE A 65 3.20 -13.31 7.05
CA PHE A 65 3.18 -11.86 7.08
C PHE A 65 2.65 -11.34 5.74
N ASN A 66 2.34 -10.06 5.65
CA ASN A 66 1.69 -9.45 4.50
C ASN A 66 2.08 -7.98 4.38
N ASP A 67 1.81 -7.38 3.20
CA ASP A 67 1.90 -5.93 2.97
C ASP A 67 3.27 -5.36 3.42
N PHE A 68 4.35 -5.94 2.87
CA PHE A 68 5.73 -5.62 3.29
C PHE A 68 6.16 -4.23 2.84
N HIS A 69 5.73 -3.82 1.64
CA HIS A 69 5.94 -2.48 1.10
C HIS A 69 7.40 -1.99 1.13
N GLY A 70 8.32 -2.90 0.82
CA GLY A 70 9.74 -2.57 0.74
C GLY A 70 10.38 -2.11 2.06
N GLN A 71 9.79 -2.45 3.22
CA GLN A 71 10.23 -1.99 4.53
C GLN A 71 11.41 -2.84 5.05
N LEU A 72 12.60 -2.63 4.47
CA LEU A 72 13.82 -3.35 4.86
C LEU A 72 14.32 -2.95 6.26
N GLU A 73 14.22 -1.68 6.61
CA GLU A 73 14.66 -1.11 7.88
C GLU A 73 13.53 -1.04 8.89
N PRO A 74 13.82 -0.98 10.21
CA PRO A 74 12.80 -0.68 11.20
C PRO A 74 12.10 0.66 10.94
N TYR A 75 10.85 0.79 11.40
CA TYR A 75 10.06 2.01 11.28
C TYR A 75 9.32 2.30 12.59
N GLU A 76 9.00 3.57 12.84
CA GLU A 76 8.12 3.96 13.93
C GLU A 76 6.66 3.71 13.53
N ASP A 77 5.97 2.84 14.25
CA ASP A 77 4.56 2.53 13.99
C ASP A 77 3.68 3.72 14.40
N PRO A 78 2.94 4.34 13.47
CA PRO A 78 2.14 5.53 13.79
C PRO A 78 0.98 5.26 14.75
N ARG A 79 0.66 3.98 15.01
CA ARG A 79 -0.43 3.59 15.92
C ARG A 79 -0.07 3.76 17.39
N ASP A 80 1.19 3.56 17.76
CA ASP A 80 1.65 3.57 19.15
C ASP A 80 3.05 4.18 19.36
N ALA A 81 3.68 4.68 18.28
CA ALA A 81 5.05 5.22 18.27
C ALA A 81 6.11 4.22 18.76
N VAL A 82 5.88 2.93 18.57
CA VAL A 82 6.86 1.88 18.86
C VAL A 82 7.65 1.57 17.59
N GLU A 83 8.96 1.43 17.72
CA GLU A 83 9.81 0.99 16.61
C GLU A 83 9.54 -0.49 16.30
N ARG A 84 9.13 -0.79 15.06
CA ARG A 84 8.77 -2.13 14.59
C ARG A 84 9.43 -2.50 13.28
N GLY A 85 9.31 -3.78 12.92
CA GLY A 85 9.77 -4.30 11.65
C GLY A 85 11.28 -4.36 11.52
N GLY A 86 11.75 -4.28 10.28
CA GLY A 86 13.11 -4.57 9.88
C GLY A 86 13.28 -6.03 9.51
N ILE A 87 13.64 -6.26 8.22
CA ILE A 87 13.72 -7.64 7.69
C ILE A 87 14.74 -8.51 8.43
N ALA A 88 15.82 -7.91 8.99
CA ALA A 88 16.80 -8.64 9.78
C ALA A 88 16.20 -9.20 11.08
N ARG A 89 15.34 -8.44 11.74
CA ARG A 89 14.61 -8.89 12.94
C ARG A 89 13.56 -9.95 12.58
N LEU A 90 12.82 -9.72 11.50
CA LEU A 90 11.82 -10.68 11.01
C LEU A 90 12.48 -12.02 10.68
N ALA A 91 13.60 -12.02 9.97
CA ALA A 91 14.35 -13.21 9.60
C ALA A 91 14.89 -13.97 10.82
N ALA A 92 15.47 -13.26 11.79
CA ALA A 92 15.94 -13.87 13.03
C ALA A 92 14.79 -14.51 13.82
N THR A 93 13.63 -13.84 13.91
CA THR A 93 12.44 -14.40 14.56
C THR A 93 11.92 -15.66 13.86
N VAL A 94 11.90 -15.67 12.52
CA VAL A 94 11.57 -16.88 11.74
C VAL A 94 12.57 -18.01 12.04
N ALA A 95 13.87 -17.70 12.08
CA ALA A 95 14.91 -18.67 12.40
C ALA A 95 14.78 -19.22 13.83
N GLU A 96 14.44 -18.37 14.80
CA GLU A 96 14.15 -18.81 16.18
C GLU A 96 12.97 -19.77 16.26
N VAL A 97 11.86 -19.48 15.56
CA VAL A 97 10.71 -20.39 15.52
C VAL A 97 11.09 -21.72 14.91
N ARG A 98 11.89 -21.75 13.82
CA ARG A 98 12.41 -22.97 13.21
C ARG A 98 13.32 -23.75 14.15
N ALA A 99 14.07 -23.08 15.00
CA ALA A 99 15.01 -23.68 15.95
C ALA A 99 14.33 -24.19 17.24
N GLN A 100 13.14 -23.68 17.62
CA GLN A 100 12.40 -24.11 18.84
C GLN A 100 12.10 -25.60 18.84
N ASP A 101 11.70 -26.15 17.70
CA ASP A 101 11.45 -27.56 17.52
C ASP A 101 11.87 -27.99 16.10
N PRO A 102 13.11 -28.46 15.93
CA PRO A 102 13.61 -28.95 14.64
C PRO A 102 12.84 -30.12 14.04
N SER A 103 12.06 -30.84 14.85
CA SER A 103 11.21 -31.96 14.39
C SER A 103 9.86 -31.48 13.84
N ARG A 104 9.47 -30.23 14.11
CA ARG A 104 8.22 -29.62 13.64
C ARG A 104 8.49 -28.78 12.39
N PRO A 105 8.04 -29.22 11.22
CA PRO A 105 8.20 -28.45 9.99
C PRO A 105 7.54 -27.08 10.05
N VAL A 106 8.21 -26.10 9.46
CA VAL A 106 7.73 -24.72 9.39
C VAL A 106 7.55 -24.33 7.93
N VAL A 107 6.39 -23.76 7.59
CA VAL A 107 6.08 -23.16 6.29
C VAL A 107 5.88 -21.66 6.49
N LEU A 108 6.57 -20.85 5.70
CA LEU A 108 6.51 -19.39 5.75
C LEU A 108 5.83 -18.85 4.49
N LEU A 109 4.69 -18.18 4.64
CA LEU A 109 3.86 -17.65 3.57
C LEU A 109 3.81 -16.13 3.61
N PHE A 110 3.86 -15.51 2.44
CA PHE A 110 3.78 -14.05 2.30
C PHE A 110 2.53 -13.65 1.50
N ALA A 111 1.63 -12.88 2.12
CA ALA A 111 0.33 -12.56 1.54
C ALA A 111 0.31 -11.28 0.71
N GLY A 112 1.38 -11.02 -0.08
CA GLY A 112 1.42 -10.01 -1.15
C GLY A 112 1.74 -8.59 -0.72
N ASP A 113 1.83 -7.70 -1.72
CA ASP A 113 2.29 -6.32 -1.61
C ASP A 113 3.71 -6.23 -1.06
N LEU A 114 4.64 -6.79 -1.83
CA LEU A 114 6.07 -6.69 -1.59
C LEU A 114 6.59 -5.29 -1.87
N LEU A 115 6.12 -4.72 -2.98
CA LEU A 115 6.64 -3.50 -3.58
C LEU A 115 5.91 -2.24 -3.07
N GLN A 116 6.48 -1.10 -3.38
CA GLN A 116 5.94 0.24 -3.14
C GLN A 116 5.79 0.58 -1.65
N GLY A 117 6.42 1.66 -1.22
CA GLY A 117 6.36 2.19 0.16
C GLY A 117 7.63 2.91 0.57
N THR A 118 8.82 2.34 0.35
CA THR A 118 10.08 3.00 0.67
C THR A 118 10.82 3.51 -0.56
N LEU A 119 11.64 4.58 -0.38
CA LEU A 119 12.47 5.10 -1.47
C LEU A 119 13.54 4.09 -1.89
N THR A 120 14.06 3.30 -0.94
CA THR A 120 15.06 2.27 -1.20
C THR A 120 14.51 1.18 -2.12
N SER A 121 13.33 0.62 -1.78
CA SER A 121 12.64 -0.35 -2.64
C SER A 121 12.35 0.21 -4.01
N SER A 122 11.81 1.44 -4.08
CA SER A 122 11.49 2.11 -5.35
C SER A 122 12.73 2.38 -6.22
N LEU A 123 13.85 2.76 -5.61
CA LEU A 123 15.11 3.03 -6.32
C LEU A 123 15.66 1.77 -6.99
N PHE A 124 15.59 0.63 -6.30
CA PHE A 124 16.08 -0.66 -6.78
C PHE A 124 14.98 -1.54 -7.38
N LEU A 125 13.77 -0.99 -7.59
CA LEU A 125 12.61 -1.69 -8.19
C LEU A 125 12.29 -3.02 -7.52
N GLY A 126 12.46 -3.11 -6.18
CA GLY A 126 12.12 -4.28 -5.37
C GLY A 126 13.13 -5.44 -5.42
N VAL A 127 14.24 -5.32 -6.15
CA VAL A 127 15.25 -6.40 -6.23
C VAL A 127 15.79 -6.80 -4.87
N PRO A 128 16.23 -5.88 -3.98
CA PRO A 128 16.68 -6.25 -2.65
C PRO A 128 15.58 -6.94 -1.82
N ASP A 129 14.34 -6.51 -1.99
CA ASP A 129 13.20 -7.00 -1.23
C ASP A 129 12.97 -8.49 -1.53
N VAL A 130 12.85 -8.85 -2.80
CA VAL A 130 12.62 -10.24 -3.21
C VAL A 130 13.79 -11.15 -2.85
N MET A 131 15.03 -10.66 -2.97
CA MET A 131 16.22 -11.43 -2.62
C MET A 131 16.29 -11.73 -1.11
N LEU A 132 16.00 -10.74 -0.27
CA LEU A 132 16.04 -10.91 1.19
C LEU A 132 14.91 -11.77 1.70
N LEU A 133 13.70 -11.68 1.12
CA LEU A 133 12.61 -12.62 1.40
C LEU A 133 13.00 -14.07 1.03
N GLY A 134 13.66 -14.25 -0.09
CA GLY A 134 14.19 -15.56 -0.49
C GLY A 134 15.21 -16.11 0.50
N ARG A 135 16.13 -15.28 1.00
CA ARG A 135 17.11 -15.67 2.04
C ARG A 135 16.45 -16.00 3.38
N MET A 136 15.36 -15.33 3.73
CA MET A 136 14.55 -15.64 4.91
C MET A 136 13.82 -16.99 4.76
N GLY A 137 13.72 -17.52 3.54
CA GLY A 137 13.12 -18.81 3.24
C GLY A 137 11.60 -18.76 3.20
N VAL A 138 11.04 -17.75 2.50
CA VAL A 138 9.63 -17.74 2.10
C VAL A 138 9.36 -18.94 1.19
N ASP A 139 8.28 -19.67 1.44
CA ASP A 139 7.90 -20.86 0.67
C ASP A 139 6.99 -20.52 -0.51
N ALA A 140 6.14 -19.53 -0.37
CA ALA A 140 5.31 -18.97 -1.44
C ALA A 140 4.82 -17.56 -1.08
N ALA A 141 4.57 -16.77 -2.10
CA ALA A 141 3.94 -15.45 -1.99
C ALA A 141 2.72 -15.37 -2.89
N VAL A 142 1.66 -14.64 -2.51
CA VAL A 142 0.61 -14.27 -3.45
C VAL A 142 0.95 -12.92 -4.10
N MET A 143 0.56 -12.74 -5.35
CA MET A 143 0.66 -11.46 -6.03
C MET A 143 -0.42 -10.51 -5.50
N GLY A 144 -0.02 -9.37 -4.93
CA GLY A 144 -0.90 -8.27 -4.58
C GLY A 144 -1.11 -7.29 -5.75
N ASN A 145 -1.64 -6.10 -5.48
CA ASN A 145 -1.81 -5.08 -6.49
C ASN A 145 -0.52 -4.27 -6.75
N HIS A 146 0.34 -4.14 -5.76
CA HIS A 146 1.57 -3.36 -5.87
C HIS A 146 2.71 -4.11 -6.60
N GLU A 147 2.62 -5.41 -6.82
CA GLU A 147 3.59 -6.16 -7.63
C GLU A 147 3.70 -5.66 -9.06
N LEU A 148 2.65 -5.02 -9.59
CA LEU A 148 2.67 -4.45 -10.94
C LEU A 148 2.93 -2.93 -10.99
N ASP A 149 3.23 -2.27 -9.88
CA ASP A 149 3.46 -0.81 -9.84
C ASP A 149 4.63 -0.34 -10.70
N TYR A 150 5.63 -1.18 -10.87
CA TYR A 150 6.78 -0.91 -11.73
C TYR A 150 6.67 -1.53 -13.13
N GLY A 151 5.49 -2.08 -13.47
CA GLY A 151 5.19 -2.71 -14.75
C GLY A 151 5.47 -4.21 -14.78
N GLN A 152 4.85 -4.88 -15.77
CA GLN A 152 4.91 -6.34 -15.92
C GLN A 152 6.33 -6.86 -16.13
N GLU A 153 7.16 -6.13 -16.87
CA GLU A 153 8.55 -6.52 -17.15
C GLU A 153 9.39 -6.57 -15.86
N VAL A 154 9.21 -5.58 -14.98
CA VAL A 154 9.89 -5.59 -13.68
C VAL A 154 9.42 -6.76 -12.84
N PHE A 155 8.11 -7.03 -12.79
CA PHE A 155 7.59 -8.18 -12.05
C PHE A 155 8.11 -9.52 -12.61
N ARG A 156 8.24 -9.69 -13.95
CA ARG A 156 8.84 -10.89 -14.56
C ARG A 156 10.25 -11.10 -14.04
N ARG A 157 11.08 -10.06 -14.08
CA ARG A 157 12.45 -10.13 -13.58
C ARG A 157 12.50 -10.46 -12.08
N LEU A 158 11.65 -9.84 -11.26
CA LEU A 158 11.60 -10.13 -9.83
C LEU A 158 11.18 -11.56 -9.54
N SER A 159 10.24 -12.11 -10.31
CA SER A 159 9.83 -13.50 -10.20
C SER A 159 10.92 -14.50 -10.60
N GLU A 160 11.78 -14.14 -11.55
CA GLU A 160 12.95 -14.94 -11.93
C GLU A 160 14.04 -14.92 -10.84
N GLU A 161 14.21 -13.79 -10.16
CA GLU A 161 15.17 -13.61 -9.06
C GLU A 161 14.66 -14.20 -7.73
N ALA A 162 13.34 -14.41 -7.60
CA ALA A 162 12.73 -14.95 -6.38
C ALA A 162 13.12 -16.42 -6.16
N ALA A 163 13.49 -16.75 -4.92
CA ALA A 163 13.72 -18.14 -4.49
C ALA A 163 12.41 -18.88 -4.12
N PHE A 164 11.26 -18.26 -4.37
CA PHE A 164 9.92 -18.79 -4.09
C PHE A 164 8.95 -18.43 -5.23
N PRO A 165 7.88 -19.21 -5.44
CA PRO A 165 6.88 -18.91 -6.44
C PRO A 165 5.96 -17.78 -6.00
N PHE A 166 5.61 -16.89 -6.95
CA PHE A 166 4.44 -16.03 -6.83
C PHE A 166 3.18 -16.78 -7.28
N LEU A 167 2.09 -16.60 -6.54
CA LEU A 167 0.82 -17.27 -6.78
C LEU A 167 -0.25 -16.25 -7.18
N SER A 168 -1.05 -16.60 -8.17
CA SER A 168 -2.34 -15.95 -8.47
C SER A 168 -3.15 -16.86 -9.39
N ALA A 169 -4.26 -17.38 -8.90
CA ALA A 169 -5.12 -18.28 -9.66
C ALA A 169 -6.14 -17.56 -10.54
N ASN A 170 -6.41 -16.29 -10.25
CA ASN A 170 -7.48 -15.51 -10.86
C ASN A 170 -6.98 -14.37 -11.78
N VAL A 171 -5.65 -14.21 -11.92
CA VAL A 171 -5.07 -13.23 -12.85
C VAL A 171 -4.53 -13.92 -14.08
N ALA A 172 -4.85 -13.39 -15.25
CA ALA A 172 -4.31 -13.81 -16.53
C ALA A 172 -3.79 -12.61 -17.32
N SER A 173 -2.76 -12.82 -18.14
CA SER A 173 -2.17 -11.82 -19.02
C SER A 173 -2.08 -12.36 -20.44
N ASP A 174 -2.42 -11.53 -21.42
CA ASP A 174 -2.38 -11.81 -22.85
C ASP A 174 -1.71 -10.63 -23.58
N PRO A 175 -0.78 -10.84 -24.55
CA PRO A 175 -0.37 -12.14 -25.10
C PRO A 175 0.67 -12.92 -24.27
N GLU A 176 1.32 -12.29 -23.29
CA GLU A 176 2.44 -12.89 -22.56
C GLU A 176 2.05 -13.18 -21.11
N PRO A 177 1.95 -14.48 -20.70
CA PRO A 177 1.56 -14.85 -19.34
C PRO A 177 2.49 -14.27 -18.26
N LEU A 178 1.91 -13.84 -17.14
CA LEU A 178 2.70 -13.52 -15.96
C LEU A 178 3.31 -14.80 -15.33
N PRO A 179 4.50 -14.71 -14.72
CA PRO A 179 5.16 -15.85 -14.08
C PRO A 179 4.57 -16.16 -12.70
N VAL A 180 3.27 -16.42 -12.66
CA VAL A 180 2.53 -16.79 -11.45
C VAL A 180 1.96 -18.20 -11.59
N LEU A 181 1.94 -18.94 -10.47
CA LEU A 181 1.27 -20.24 -10.39
C LEU A 181 -0.13 -20.05 -9.76
N ALA A 182 -1.09 -20.86 -10.17
CA ALA A 182 -2.40 -20.84 -9.51
C ALA A 182 -2.31 -21.31 -8.05
N SER A 183 -1.49 -22.33 -7.81
CA SER A 183 -1.29 -22.95 -6.49
C SER A 183 0.02 -23.72 -6.44
N VAL A 184 0.46 -24.03 -5.21
CA VAL A 184 1.59 -24.92 -4.95
C VAL A 184 1.20 -25.93 -3.88
N VAL A 185 1.79 -27.13 -3.93
CA VAL A 185 1.72 -28.11 -2.84
C VAL A 185 3.09 -28.13 -2.16
N ILE A 186 3.11 -27.79 -0.88
CA ILE A 186 4.31 -27.80 -0.05
C ILE A 186 4.36 -29.12 0.69
N GLU A 187 5.41 -29.91 0.44
CA GLU A 187 5.67 -31.17 1.09
C GLU A 187 6.95 -31.07 1.92
N ARG A 188 6.88 -31.50 3.16
CA ARG A 188 8.02 -31.61 4.09
C ARG A 188 8.06 -33.01 4.65
N PRO A 189 9.24 -33.64 4.81
CA PRO A 189 9.35 -34.97 5.42
C PRO A 189 8.70 -34.99 6.82
N GLY A 190 7.78 -35.90 7.05
CA GLY A 190 7.10 -36.05 8.34
C GLY A 190 6.11 -34.96 8.69
N ALA A 191 5.62 -34.21 7.69
CA ALA A 191 4.63 -33.18 7.86
C ALA A 191 3.40 -33.38 6.97
N PRO A 192 2.24 -32.85 7.38
CA PRO A 192 1.09 -32.74 6.52
C PRO A 192 1.40 -31.99 5.22
N LYS A 193 0.83 -32.43 4.11
CA LYS A 193 0.92 -31.74 2.83
C LYS A 193 0.02 -30.53 2.81
N VAL A 194 0.57 -29.38 2.46
CA VAL A 194 -0.15 -28.10 2.44
C VAL A 194 -0.36 -27.66 1.00
N ALA A 195 -1.61 -27.57 0.56
CA ALA A 195 -1.94 -26.84 -0.66
C ALA A 195 -2.06 -25.35 -0.34
N VAL A 196 -1.43 -24.51 -1.15
CA VAL A 196 -1.55 -23.04 -1.07
C VAL A 196 -2.11 -22.55 -2.40
N LEU A 197 -3.33 -22.00 -2.38
CA LEU A 197 -4.00 -21.37 -3.52
C LEU A 197 -3.83 -19.85 -3.41
N GLY A 198 -3.28 -19.19 -4.43
CA GLY A 198 -3.14 -17.73 -4.45
C GLY A 198 -4.36 -17.03 -5.06
N LEU A 199 -4.86 -15.97 -4.42
CA LEU A 199 -5.93 -15.12 -4.96
C LEU A 199 -5.58 -13.64 -4.80
N THR A 200 -5.62 -12.92 -5.93
CA THR A 200 -5.34 -11.49 -6.02
C THR A 200 -6.64 -10.68 -6.04
N THR A 201 -6.60 -9.46 -5.53
CA THR A 201 -7.75 -8.55 -5.47
C THR A 201 -8.33 -8.25 -6.85
N PRO A 202 -9.66 -8.24 -7.01
CA PRO A 202 -10.31 -7.72 -8.21
C PRO A 202 -10.03 -6.23 -8.46
N GLU A 203 -9.63 -5.47 -7.41
CA GLU A 203 -9.28 -4.06 -7.51
C GLU A 203 -7.96 -3.82 -8.27
N LEU A 204 -7.18 -4.86 -8.57
CA LEU A 204 -5.95 -4.76 -9.36
C LEU A 204 -6.13 -3.88 -10.61
N THR A 205 -7.27 -4.01 -11.31
CA THR A 205 -7.56 -3.25 -12.53
C THR A 205 -7.89 -1.78 -12.30
N THR A 206 -8.11 -1.37 -11.07
CA THR A 206 -8.44 0.02 -10.70
C THR A 206 -7.41 0.64 -9.75
N ALA A 207 -6.69 -0.18 -9.00
CA ALA A 207 -5.66 0.23 -8.04
C ALA A 207 -4.28 0.42 -8.68
N THR A 208 -4.02 -0.25 -9.82
CA THR A 208 -2.75 -0.19 -10.54
C THR A 208 -2.85 0.70 -11.78
N HIS A 209 -1.73 1.33 -12.17
CA HIS A 209 -1.67 2.19 -13.35
C HIS A 209 -2.11 1.43 -14.61
N PRO A 210 -3.02 1.98 -15.47
CA PRO A 210 -3.60 1.27 -16.61
C PRO A 210 -2.59 0.64 -17.57
N ARG A 211 -1.45 1.31 -17.82
CA ARG A 211 -0.37 0.79 -18.67
C ARG A 211 0.27 -0.48 -18.10
N ASN A 212 0.40 -0.55 -16.78
CA ASN A 212 1.04 -1.67 -16.10
C ASN A 212 0.17 -2.93 -16.11
N ILE A 213 -1.13 -2.75 -16.36
CA ILE A 213 -2.14 -3.82 -16.42
C ILE A 213 -2.70 -4.04 -17.82
N GLU A 214 -2.05 -3.52 -18.86
CA GLU A 214 -2.46 -3.76 -20.25
C GLU A 214 -2.40 -5.27 -20.55
N GLY A 215 -3.51 -5.82 -21.08
CA GLY A 215 -3.64 -7.26 -21.31
C GLY A 215 -3.94 -8.10 -20.06
N ILE A 216 -3.98 -7.49 -18.86
CA ILE A 216 -4.35 -8.18 -17.63
C ILE A 216 -5.88 -8.31 -17.52
N SER A 217 -6.31 -9.51 -17.14
CA SER A 217 -7.71 -9.80 -16.76
C SER A 217 -7.74 -10.48 -15.39
N VAL A 218 -8.76 -10.15 -14.61
CA VAL A 218 -8.97 -10.73 -13.27
C VAL A 218 -10.31 -11.44 -13.26
N GLU A 219 -10.29 -12.78 -13.06
CA GLU A 219 -11.47 -13.59 -12.89
C GLU A 219 -12.01 -13.45 -11.46
N GLU A 220 -13.31 -13.64 -11.26
CA GLU A 220 -13.95 -13.56 -9.95
C GLU A 220 -13.37 -14.63 -8.99
N PRO A 221 -12.76 -14.24 -7.85
CA PRO A 221 -11.99 -15.14 -7.01
C PRO A 221 -12.76 -16.33 -6.44
N VAL A 222 -14.03 -16.12 -6.04
CA VAL A 222 -14.88 -17.19 -5.49
C VAL A 222 -15.18 -18.26 -6.55
N ALA A 223 -15.38 -17.86 -7.80
CA ALA A 223 -15.59 -18.80 -8.92
C ALA A 223 -14.32 -19.64 -9.17
N VAL A 224 -13.15 -18.99 -9.15
CA VAL A 224 -11.86 -19.66 -9.31
C VAL A 224 -11.60 -20.66 -8.19
N ALA A 225 -11.79 -20.22 -6.94
CA ALA A 225 -11.63 -21.10 -5.78
C ALA A 225 -12.55 -22.33 -5.84
N ARG A 226 -13.82 -22.15 -6.16
CA ARG A 226 -14.79 -23.26 -6.34
C ARG A 226 -14.33 -24.26 -7.39
N ARG A 227 -13.71 -23.81 -8.45
CA ARG A 227 -13.21 -24.65 -9.55
C ARG A 227 -11.97 -25.45 -9.14
N LEU A 228 -11.03 -24.84 -8.40
CA LEU A 228 -9.71 -25.43 -8.15
C LEU A 228 -9.61 -26.21 -6.84
N LEU A 229 -10.31 -25.77 -5.79
CA LEU A 229 -10.19 -26.36 -4.45
C LEU A 229 -10.49 -27.85 -4.37
N PRO A 230 -11.48 -28.45 -5.05
CA PRO A 230 -11.74 -29.88 -4.95
C PRO A 230 -10.51 -30.74 -5.31
N ALA A 231 -9.82 -30.38 -6.40
CA ALA A 231 -8.64 -31.10 -6.86
C ALA A 231 -7.41 -30.94 -5.93
N LEU A 232 -7.32 -29.82 -5.18
CA LEU A 232 -6.29 -29.59 -4.17
C LEU A 232 -6.61 -30.38 -2.90
N ARG A 233 -7.84 -30.37 -2.46
CA ARG A 233 -8.31 -31.10 -1.27
C ARG A 233 -8.09 -32.61 -1.40
N ASP A 234 -8.28 -33.19 -2.58
CA ASP A 234 -8.08 -34.62 -2.82
C ASP A 234 -6.62 -35.07 -2.67
N LYS A 235 -5.67 -34.14 -2.68
CA LYS A 235 -4.23 -34.44 -2.72
C LYS A 235 -3.46 -33.99 -1.49
N THR A 236 -4.09 -33.23 -0.58
CA THR A 236 -3.41 -32.57 0.52
C THR A 236 -4.18 -32.64 1.82
N ASP A 237 -3.48 -32.49 2.92
CA ASP A 237 -4.00 -32.59 4.28
C ASP A 237 -4.54 -31.24 4.78
N LEU A 238 -3.98 -30.14 4.28
CA LEU A 238 -4.36 -28.78 4.62
C LEU A 238 -4.49 -27.93 3.35
N VAL A 239 -5.57 -27.18 3.22
CA VAL A 239 -5.79 -26.22 2.13
C VAL A 239 -5.81 -24.81 2.68
N VAL A 240 -4.77 -24.05 2.34
CA VAL A 240 -4.61 -22.64 2.68
C VAL A 240 -4.92 -21.79 1.45
N VAL A 241 -5.76 -20.80 1.61
CA VAL A 241 -5.87 -19.70 0.62
C VAL A 241 -4.95 -18.57 1.08
N LEU A 242 -3.95 -18.27 0.26
CA LEU A 242 -3.09 -17.12 0.41
C LEU A 242 -3.72 -15.99 -0.39
N SER A 243 -4.32 -15.05 0.32
CA SER A 243 -5.22 -14.04 -0.24
C SER A 243 -4.62 -12.65 -0.16
N HIS A 244 -4.71 -11.92 -1.27
CA HIS A 244 -4.48 -10.48 -1.27
C HIS A 244 -5.72 -9.75 -1.77
N MET A 245 -6.88 -9.97 -1.10
CA MET A 245 -8.16 -9.44 -1.52
C MET A 245 -8.80 -8.49 -0.51
N GLY A 246 -8.31 -8.51 0.72
CA GLY A 246 -8.91 -7.80 1.83
C GLY A 246 -10.05 -8.55 2.52
N ILE A 247 -10.32 -8.17 3.77
CA ILE A 247 -11.22 -8.91 4.68
C ILE A 247 -12.64 -9.09 4.16
N ALA A 248 -13.17 -8.14 3.38
CA ALA A 248 -14.53 -8.23 2.87
C ALA A 248 -14.68 -9.41 1.88
N ASP A 249 -13.72 -9.55 0.97
CA ASP A 249 -13.69 -10.64 -0.01
C ASP A 249 -13.26 -11.96 0.62
N ASP A 250 -12.34 -11.94 1.60
CA ASP A 250 -11.97 -13.13 2.37
C ASP A 250 -13.16 -13.72 3.13
N ARG A 251 -13.98 -12.88 3.76
CA ARG A 251 -15.23 -13.32 4.40
C ARG A 251 -16.23 -13.91 3.42
N ARG A 252 -16.39 -13.27 2.25
CA ARG A 252 -17.24 -13.76 1.18
C ARG A 252 -16.76 -15.10 0.65
N LEU A 253 -15.46 -15.26 0.49
CA LEU A 253 -14.83 -16.52 0.07
C LEU A 253 -15.07 -17.62 1.08
N ALA A 254 -14.77 -17.40 2.36
CA ALA A 254 -14.97 -18.35 3.45
C ALA A 254 -16.43 -18.81 3.56
N ALA A 255 -17.39 -17.88 3.43
CA ALA A 255 -18.82 -18.19 3.50
C ALA A 255 -19.35 -18.93 2.26
N SER A 256 -18.63 -18.86 1.13
CA SER A 256 -19.16 -19.34 -0.18
C SER A 256 -18.50 -20.61 -0.68
N VAL A 257 -17.30 -20.95 -0.21
CA VAL A 257 -16.48 -22.02 -0.77
C VAL A 257 -16.10 -23.02 0.33
N PRO A 258 -16.70 -24.23 0.32
CA PRO A 258 -16.33 -25.25 1.30
C PRO A 258 -14.94 -25.85 1.00
N GLY A 259 -14.28 -26.36 2.04
CA GLY A 259 -13.02 -27.08 1.91
C GLY A 259 -11.78 -26.19 2.03
N ILE A 260 -11.92 -24.93 2.47
CA ILE A 260 -10.83 -24.08 2.92
C ILE A 260 -10.59 -24.34 4.41
N ASP A 261 -9.35 -24.55 4.80
CA ASP A 261 -8.99 -24.74 6.21
C ASP A 261 -8.48 -23.46 6.86
N LEU A 262 -7.88 -22.57 6.07
CA LEU A 262 -7.30 -21.31 6.53
C LEU A 262 -7.24 -20.29 5.38
N ILE A 263 -7.55 -19.03 5.68
CA ILE A 263 -7.24 -17.90 4.80
C ILE A 263 -6.18 -17.03 5.50
N ILE A 264 -5.06 -16.83 4.82
CA ILE A 264 -4.04 -15.85 5.19
C ILE A 264 -4.21 -14.66 4.27
N GLY A 265 -4.67 -13.53 4.84
CA GLY A 265 -5.06 -12.34 4.10
C GLY A 265 -3.99 -11.25 4.07
N GLY A 266 -4.20 -10.26 3.21
CA GLY A 266 -3.46 -9.00 3.04
C GLY A 266 -4.36 -7.87 2.55
N HIS A 267 -3.77 -6.81 1.96
CA HIS A 267 -4.41 -5.68 1.29
C HIS A 267 -4.98 -4.59 2.20
N ASN A 268 -5.64 -4.93 3.31
CA ASN A 268 -6.22 -3.92 4.22
C ASN A 268 -5.25 -3.45 5.31
N HIS A 269 -4.08 -4.09 5.48
CA HIS A 269 -3.12 -3.86 6.55
C HIS A 269 -3.71 -4.10 7.96
N ASP A 270 -4.71 -4.97 8.05
CA ASP A 270 -5.38 -5.27 9.31
C ASP A 270 -4.51 -6.15 10.23
N LEU A 271 -4.64 -5.93 11.53
CA LEU A 271 -3.94 -6.71 12.55
C LEU A 271 -4.95 -7.50 13.38
N TYR A 272 -5.01 -8.82 13.19
CA TYR A 272 -5.93 -9.67 13.92
C TYR A 272 -5.25 -10.43 15.05
N ALA A 273 -5.41 -9.93 16.28
CA ALA A 273 -4.89 -10.60 17.50
C ALA A 273 -5.49 -11.99 17.71
N GLN A 274 -6.64 -12.28 17.11
CA GLN A 274 -7.28 -13.59 17.07
C GLN A 274 -7.85 -13.80 15.67
N PRO A 275 -7.88 -15.06 15.16
CA PRO A 275 -8.48 -15.35 13.88
C PRO A 275 -9.94 -14.89 13.78
N VAL A 276 -10.31 -14.29 12.66
CA VAL A 276 -11.71 -13.99 12.33
C VAL A 276 -12.36 -15.25 11.78
N LEU A 277 -13.37 -15.80 12.46
CA LEU A 277 -14.03 -17.03 12.06
C LEU A 277 -15.26 -16.75 11.18
N VAL A 278 -15.31 -17.37 10.01
CA VAL A 278 -16.46 -17.37 9.10
C VAL A 278 -16.73 -18.80 8.67
N GLU A 279 -17.93 -19.35 8.94
CA GLU A 279 -18.30 -20.76 8.66
C GLU A 279 -17.22 -21.76 9.14
N ASN A 280 -16.61 -21.49 10.28
CA ASN A 280 -15.48 -22.21 10.89
C ASN A 280 -14.14 -22.10 10.13
N VAL A 281 -14.05 -21.28 9.09
CA VAL A 281 -12.78 -20.98 8.42
C VAL A 281 -12.11 -19.81 9.15
N PRO A 282 -10.90 -19.97 9.72
CA PRO A 282 -10.14 -18.88 10.28
C PRO A 282 -9.55 -18.02 9.16
N ILE A 283 -9.66 -16.71 9.35
CA ILE A 283 -9.02 -15.68 8.52
C ILE A 283 -8.02 -14.94 9.42
N VAL A 284 -6.79 -14.84 8.99
CA VAL A 284 -5.69 -14.20 9.73
C VAL A 284 -4.99 -13.15 8.88
N GLN A 285 -4.45 -12.12 9.52
CA GLN A 285 -3.66 -11.07 8.91
C GLN A 285 -2.72 -10.46 9.94
N ALA A 286 -1.49 -10.10 9.53
CA ALA A 286 -0.40 -9.71 10.43
C ALA A 286 0.00 -8.23 10.30
N GLY A 287 -0.96 -7.34 10.04
CA GLY A 287 -0.69 -5.90 9.89
C GLY A 287 0.04 -5.57 8.59
N GLU A 288 1.12 -4.82 8.68
CA GLU A 288 1.90 -4.38 7.52
C GLU A 288 3.40 -4.25 7.85
N ARG A 289 4.23 -4.05 6.80
CA ARG A 289 5.66 -3.67 6.88
C ARG A 289 6.53 -4.59 7.72
N GLY A 290 6.12 -5.86 7.86
CA GLY A 290 6.86 -6.81 8.66
C GLY A 290 6.91 -6.48 10.16
N GLY A 291 5.99 -5.62 10.65
CA GLY A 291 5.91 -5.26 12.06
C GLY A 291 5.41 -6.39 12.97
N TRP A 292 4.86 -7.44 12.37
CA TRP A 292 4.32 -8.61 13.05
C TRP A 292 4.54 -9.88 12.21
N LEU A 293 4.75 -10.98 12.90
CA LEU A 293 4.79 -12.32 12.31
C LEU A 293 3.64 -13.14 12.89
N GLY A 294 2.71 -13.57 12.04
CA GLY A 294 1.66 -14.49 12.44
C GLY A 294 2.20 -15.91 12.54
N ARG A 295 1.83 -16.62 13.59
CA ARG A 295 2.15 -18.02 13.81
C ARG A 295 0.88 -18.80 14.08
N MET A 296 0.70 -19.91 13.36
CA MET A 296 -0.39 -20.85 13.57
C MET A 296 0.15 -22.27 13.64
N ASP A 297 -0.10 -22.94 14.76
CA ASP A 297 0.35 -24.29 15.00
C ASP A 297 -0.77 -25.31 14.75
N PHE A 298 -0.42 -26.39 14.06
CA PHE A 298 -1.30 -27.52 13.78
C PHE A 298 -0.71 -28.81 14.36
N GLN A 299 -1.58 -29.70 14.80
CA GLN A 299 -1.20 -31.03 15.30
C GLN A 299 -2.28 -32.05 14.96
N CYS A 300 -1.88 -33.28 14.64
CA CYS A 300 -2.80 -34.37 14.48
C CYS A 300 -3.44 -34.79 15.81
N ARG A 301 -4.77 -34.74 15.89
CA ARG A 301 -5.59 -35.18 17.01
C ARG A 301 -6.73 -36.04 16.50
N ASP A 302 -6.85 -37.25 17.05
CA ASP A 302 -7.92 -38.19 16.68
C ASP A 302 -8.02 -38.47 15.18
N GLY A 303 -6.88 -38.44 14.45
CA GLY A 303 -6.80 -38.69 13.02
C GLY A 303 -7.13 -37.47 12.15
N TYR A 304 -7.24 -36.28 12.73
CA TYR A 304 -7.49 -35.03 12.02
C TYR A 304 -6.48 -33.96 12.40
N LEU A 305 -6.06 -33.17 11.42
CA LEU A 305 -5.20 -32.01 11.67
C LEU A 305 -6.03 -30.91 12.33
N ALA A 306 -5.66 -30.54 13.54
CA ALA A 306 -6.34 -29.53 14.33
C ALA A 306 -5.41 -28.33 14.58
N GLN A 307 -5.92 -27.13 14.45
CA GLN A 307 -5.25 -25.93 14.95
C GLN A 307 -5.14 -26.02 16.47
N THR A 308 -3.94 -25.81 17.00
CA THR A 308 -3.66 -25.90 18.43
C THR A 308 -3.35 -24.56 19.06
N ASP A 309 -2.79 -23.63 18.29
CA ASP A 309 -2.43 -22.29 18.77
C ASP A 309 -2.44 -21.26 17.65
N TYR A 310 -2.59 -19.99 18.01
CA TYR A 310 -2.39 -18.83 17.15
C TYR A 310 -1.77 -17.69 17.94
N ALA A 311 -0.73 -17.07 17.41
CA ALA A 311 -0.08 -15.93 18.00
C ALA A 311 0.36 -14.92 16.93
N LEU A 312 0.31 -13.63 17.27
CA LEU A 312 1.03 -12.57 16.59
C LEU A 312 2.29 -12.25 17.36
N ILE A 313 3.44 -12.46 16.76
CA ILE A 313 4.75 -12.17 17.33
C ILE A 313 5.13 -10.76 16.89
N PRO A 314 5.28 -9.80 17.81
CA PRO A 314 5.73 -8.47 17.46
C PRO A 314 7.19 -8.51 17.00
N ILE A 315 7.49 -7.79 15.94
CA ILE A 315 8.86 -7.57 15.48
C ILE A 315 9.24 -6.17 15.89
N ASP A 316 9.99 -6.05 16.98
CA ASP A 316 10.31 -4.78 17.63
C ASP A 316 11.76 -4.75 18.16
N THR A 317 12.08 -3.78 18.99
CA THR A 317 13.43 -3.61 19.55
C THR A 317 13.89 -4.75 20.46
N ALA A 318 12.97 -5.60 20.93
CA ALA A 318 13.32 -6.79 21.71
C ALA A 318 13.66 -8.00 20.83
N SER A 319 13.30 -7.95 19.54
CA SER A 319 13.60 -9.02 18.58
C SER A 319 15.09 -9.04 18.24
N PRO A 320 15.73 -10.22 18.17
CA PRO A 320 17.11 -10.33 17.69
C PRO A 320 17.20 -9.96 16.22
N GLU A 321 18.41 -9.67 15.75
CA GLU A 321 18.68 -9.41 14.33
C GLU A 321 19.52 -10.54 13.73
N ASP A 322 19.20 -10.98 12.52
CA ASP A 322 20.09 -11.80 11.71
C ASP A 322 21.28 -10.93 11.25
N PRO A 323 22.53 -11.23 11.66
CA PRO A 323 23.65 -10.35 11.41
C PRO A 323 24.03 -10.26 9.93
N GLU A 324 23.79 -11.30 9.13
CA GLU A 324 24.12 -11.30 7.71
C GLU A 324 23.11 -10.47 6.93
N ILE A 325 21.82 -10.61 7.24
CA ILE A 325 20.76 -9.81 6.64
C ILE A 325 20.89 -8.35 7.08
N ALA A 326 21.20 -8.06 8.35
CA ALA A 326 21.42 -6.71 8.84
C ALA A 326 22.58 -6.01 8.11
N GLU A 327 23.68 -6.72 7.86
CA GLU A 327 24.81 -6.17 7.08
C GLU A 327 24.43 -5.89 5.64
N GLU A 328 23.65 -6.79 5.01
CA GLU A 328 23.16 -6.59 3.66
C GLU A 328 22.22 -5.38 3.56
N VAL A 329 21.28 -5.25 4.50
CA VAL A 329 20.38 -4.08 4.58
C VAL A 329 21.20 -2.79 4.72
N ARG A 330 22.19 -2.74 5.63
CA ARG A 330 23.05 -1.57 5.77
C ARG A 330 23.74 -1.19 4.46
N ARG A 331 24.26 -2.19 3.72
CA ARG A 331 24.90 -1.96 2.42
C ARG A 331 23.92 -1.39 1.40
N ILE A 332 22.74 -1.97 1.31
CA ILE A 332 21.67 -1.51 0.40
C ILE A 332 21.26 -0.07 0.74
N THR A 333 21.07 0.23 2.03
CA THR A 333 20.73 1.59 2.51
C THR A 333 21.82 2.60 2.18
N LEU A 334 23.09 2.26 2.42
CA LEU A 334 24.22 3.15 2.08
C LEU A 334 24.32 3.41 0.56
N ASP A 335 24.08 2.41 -0.27
CA ASP A 335 24.05 2.57 -1.71
C ASP A 335 22.86 3.43 -2.15
N ALA A 336 21.69 3.22 -1.55
CA ALA A 336 20.51 4.06 -1.77
C ALA A 336 20.76 5.52 -1.33
N GLU A 337 21.33 5.74 -0.16
CA GLU A 337 21.65 7.08 0.34
C GLU A 337 22.65 7.80 -0.58
N ARG A 338 23.65 7.08 -1.08
CA ARG A 338 24.63 7.63 -2.02
C ARG A 338 23.96 8.07 -3.32
N GLU A 339 23.11 7.23 -3.91
CA GLU A 339 22.38 7.58 -5.14
C GLU A 339 21.35 8.70 -4.88
N LEU A 340 20.57 8.58 -3.82
CA LEU A 340 19.57 9.59 -3.45
C LEU A 340 20.19 10.92 -3.03
N GLY A 341 21.41 10.90 -2.48
CA GLY A 341 22.17 12.09 -2.09
C GLY A 341 22.83 12.83 -3.26
N ARG A 342 22.81 12.28 -4.49
CA ARG A 342 23.37 12.96 -5.67
C ARG A 342 22.68 14.30 -5.91
N GLU A 343 23.50 15.35 -5.97
CA GLU A 343 23.02 16.66 -6.34
C GLU A 343 22.66 16.70 -7.84
N VAL A 344 21.51 17.29 -8.13
CA VAL A 344 20.99 17.47 -9.48
C VAL A 344 20.88 18.93 -9.90
N GLY A 345 21.04 19.84 -8.94
CA GLY A 345 20.98 21.28 -9.17
C GLY A 345 20.90 22.09 -7.89
N PHE A 346 20.58 23.34 -8.02
CA PHE A 346 20.49 24.30 -6.92
C PHE A 346 19.17 25.07 -7.00
N ASN A 347 18.55 25.29 -5.86
CA ASN A 347 17.31 26.05 -5.73
C ASN A 347 17.54 27.32 -4.90
N THR A 348 17.22 28.47 -5.45
CA THR A 348 17.47 29.76 -4.75
C THR A 348 16.51 30.02 -3.60
N ARG A 349 15.32 29.40 -3.63
CA ARG A 349 14.25 29.50 -2.63
C ARG A 349 13.56 28.15 -2.48
N GLU A 350 12.92 27.92 -1.34
CA GLU A 350 12.08 26.74 -1.16
C GLU A 350 10.96 26.71 -2.21
N LEU A 351 10.79 25.57 -2.86
CA LEU A 351 9.61 25.23 -3.64
C LEU A 351 8.65 24.46 -2.73
N SER A 352 7.71 25.22 -2.17
CA SER A 352 6.82 24.70 -1.13
C SER A 352 5.69 23.85 -1.71
N ALA A 353 5.50 22.65 -1.13
CA ALA A 353 4.37 21.75 -1.35
C ALA A 353 3.40 21.74 -0.15
N LEU A 354 3.44 22.77 0.71
CA LEU A 354 2.48 22.90 1.79
C LEU A 354 1.07 22.84 1.24
N ARG A 355 0.22 22.00 1.83
CA ARG A 355 -1.16 21.77 1.34
C ARG A 355 -1.99 23.04 1.31
N GLU A 356 -1.78 23.91 2.29
CA GLU A 356 -2.44 25.21 2.44
C GLU A 356 -2.06 26.19 1.32
N LEU A 357 -0.97 25.94 0.60
CA LEU A 357 -0.52 26.73 -0.53
C LEU A 357 -0.89 26.04 -1.85
N ILE A 358 -0.22 24.90 -2.17
CA ILE A 358 -0.27 24.30 -3.51
C ILE A 358 -1.65 23.72 -3.88
N ARG A 359 -2.52 23.48 -2.89
CA ARG A 359 -3.88 22.98 -3.11
C ARG A 359 -4.96 24.03 -3.03
N ARG A 360 -4.59 25.30 -2.91
CA ARG A 360 -5.54 26.41 -2.74
C ARG A 360 -5.31 27.57 -3.68
N GLU A 361 -4.05 27.84 -4.01
CA GLU A 361 -3.63 28.99 -4.79
C GLU A 361 -2.43 28.67 -5.68
N GLU A 362 -2.02 29.63 -6.50
CA GLU A 362 -0.82 29.54 -7.31
C GLU A 362 0.42 29.35 -6.44
N ALA A 363 1.25 28.38 -6.79
CA ALA A 363 2.48 28.10 -6.08
C ALA A 363 3.70 28.10 -7.02
N PRO A 364 4.86 28.69 -6.58
CA PRO A 364 6.07 28.66 -7.39
C PRO A 364 6.48 27.27 -7.83
N PHE A 365 6.26 26.25 -6.98
CA PHE A 365 6.55 24.86 -7.32
C PHE A 365 5.64 24.33 -8.45
N GLY A 366 4.35 24.64 -8.37
CA GLY A 366 3.40 24.31 -9.44
C GLY A 366 3.76 25.00 -10.75
N ASN A 367 4.16 26.27 -10.71
CA ASN A 367 4.61 27.03 -11.87
C ASN A 367 5.83 26.37 -12.52
N PHE A 368 6.86 26.05 -11.75
CA PHE A 368 8.09 25.42 -12.25
C PHE A 368 7.81 24.10 -12.98
N VAL A 369 7.06 23.19 -12.35
CA VAL A 369 6.74 21.89 -12.94
C VAL A 369 5.86 22.01 -14.19
N ALA A 370 4.86 22.87 -14.13
CA ALA A 370 3.96 23.08 -15.27
C ALA A 370 4.69 23.76 -16.45
N ASP A 371 5.63 24.67 -16.19
CA ASP A 371 6.44 25.30 -17.24
C ASP A 371 7.35 24.28 -17.91
N LEU A 372 8.10 23.49 -17.14
CA LEU A 372 8.94 22.42 -17.69
C LEU A 372 8.14 21.47 -18.58
N ALA A 373 6.99 21.00 -18.09
CA ALA A 373 6.16 20.07 -18.86
C ALA A 373 5.68 20.68 -20.17
N ARG A 374 5.21 21.95 -20.12
CA ARG A 374 4.75 22.67 -21.30
C ARG A 374 5.87 22.90 -22.31
N GLU A 375 7.06 23.27 -21.86
CA GLU A 375 8.21 23.56 -22.71
C GLU A 375 8.74 22.31 -23.42
N ILE A 376 8.98 21.22 -22.68
CA ILE A 376 9.53 20.00 -23.27
C ILE A 376 8.55 19.30 -24.22
N THR A 377 7.24 19.49 -24.04
CA THR A 377 6.21 18.87 -24.89
C THR A 377 5.71 19.81 -25.98
N LEU A 378 6.13 21.07 -25.96
CA LEU A 378 5.62 22.13 -26.82
C LEU A 378 4.09 22.23 -26.78
N ALA A 379 3.50 22.01 -25.61
CA ALA A 379 2.06 22.13 -25.38
C ALA A 379 1.63 23.59 -25.31
N ASP A 380 0.35 23.89 -25.64
CA ASP A 380 -0.23 25.21 -25.41
C ASP A 380 -0.45 25.45 -23.92
N VAL A 381 -0.84 24.37 -23.19
CA VAL A 381 -1.24 24.41 -21.78
C VAL A 381 -0.71 23.19 -21.04
N ALA A 382 -0.32 23.41 -19.77
CA ALA A 382 -0.02 22.33 -18.81
C ALA A 382 -0.96 22.41 -17.61
N LEU A 383 -1.41 21.24 -17.12
CA LEU A 383 -2.31 21.09 -15.98
C LEU A 383 -1.75 20.03 -15.02
N PHE A 384 -1.57 20.38 -13.74
CA PHE A 384 -1.15 19.45 -12.70
C PHE A 384 -1.96 19.65 -11.43
N ASN A 385 -2.38 18.57 -10.79
CA ASN A 385 -3.11 18.64 -9.53
C ASN A 385 -2.16 18.88 -8.35
N GLY A 386 -2.54 19.73 -7.42
CA GLY A 386 -1.76 20.03 -6.21
C GLY A 386 -1.49 18.80 -5.32
N GLY A 387 -2.34 17.76 -5.46
CA GLY A 387 -2.17 16.48 -4.77
C GLY A 387 -0.96 15.66 -5.24
N GLY A 388 -0.47 15.92 -6.46
CA GLY A 388 0.74 15.30 -7.01
C GLY A 388 2.04 15.77 -6.35
N PHE A 389 2.02 16.91 -5.64
CA PHE A 389 3.18 17.48 -4.95
C PHE A 389 3.17 17.05 -3.49
N ARG A 390 4.08 16.15 -3.09
CA ARG A 390 4.03 15.45 -1.78
C ARG A 390 5.01 15.99 -0.74
N ALA A 391 6.11 16.59 -1.16
CA ALA A 391 7.10 17.22 -0.28
C ALA A 391 7.67 18.48 -0.91
N SER A 392 8.04 19.46 -0.09
CA SER A 392 8.74 20.67 -0.53
C SER A 392 10.19 20.35 -0.92
N ILE A 393 10.72 21.10 -1.90
CA ILE A 393 12.14 21.09 -2.23
C ILE A 393 12.79 22.29 -1.55
N PRO A 394 13.71 22.10 -0.58
CA PRO A 394 14.31 23.19 0.17
C PRO A 394 15.20 24.09 -0.70
N ALA A 395 15.50 25.30 -0.23
CA ALA A 395 16.53 26.14 -0.80
C ALA A 395 17.91 25.49 -0.62
N GLY A 396 18.82 25.69 -1.56
CA GLY A 396 20.16 25.12 -1.54
C GLY A 396 20.34 24.03 -2.58
N ALA A 397 21.27 23.11 -2.31
CA ALA A 397 21.51 21.93 -3.14
C ALA A 397 20.28 21.04 -3.20
N VAL A 398 19.89 20.65 -4.40
CA VAL A 398 18.75 19.75 -4.66
C VAL A 398 19.29 18.38 -5.00
N THR A 399 18.81 17.36 -4.28
CA THR A 399 19.22 15.98 -4.45
C THR A 399 18.12 15.14 -5.09
N LEU A 400 18.48 13.97 -5.62
CA LEU A 400 17.50 12.99 -6.10
C LEU A 400 16.46 12.65 -5.03
N LYS A 401 16.90 12.55 -3.74
CA LYS A 401 16.01 12.31 -2.60
C LYS A 401 14.89 13.33 -2.51
N SER A 402 15.25 14.62 -2.59
CA SER A 402 14.25 15.71 -2.51
C SER A 402 13.20 15.59 -3.62
N ILE A 403 13.63 15.21 -4.83
CA ILE A 403 12.71 15.10 -5.98
C ILE A 403 11.83 13.86 -5.86
N TYR A 404 12.37 12.69 -5.49
CA TYR A 404 11.54 11.50 -5.30
C TYR A 404 10.59 11.61 -4.10
N GLN A 405 10.96 12.35 -3.05
CA GLN A 405 10.02 12.68 -1.98
C GLN A 405 8.91 13.61 -2.44
N ALA A 406 9.23 14.56 -3.33
CA ALA A 406 8.24 15.47 -3.90
C ALA A 406 7.29 14.76 -4.89
N PHE A 407 7.79 13.77 -5.64
CA PHE A 407 7.06 12.99 -6.66
C PHE A 407 7.25 11.48 -6.45
N PRO A 408 6.67 10.90 -5.40
CA PRO A 408 6.82 9.46 -5.12
C PRO A 408 6.04 8.58 -6.10
N PHE A 409 5.05 9.14 -6.78
CA PHE A 409 4.28 8.45 -7.79
C PHE A 409 5.06 8.41 -9.11
N ARG A 410 5.02 7.28 -9.81
CA ARG A 410 5.65 7.14 -11.12
C ARG A 410 4.78 7.67 -12.25
N ASN A 411 4.12 8.80 -12.03
CA ASN A 411 3.25 9.42 -13.03
C ASN A 411 4.04 9.88 -14.25
N GLU A 412 3.52 9.54 -15.44
CA GLU A 412 4.06 9.96 -16.72
C GLU A 412 3.37 11.21 -17.25
N LEU A 413 4.07 11.93 -18.13
CA LEU A 413 3.48 13.00 -18.91
C LEU A 413 2.65 12.46 -20.06
N VAL A 414 1.41 12.94 -20.15
CA VAL A 414 0.50 12.68 -21.28
C VAL A 414 0.26 13.97 -22.04
N LEU A 415 0.53 13.95 -23.35
CA LEU A 415 0.25 15.04 -24.27
C LEU A 415 -0.92 14.66 -25.17
N GLY A 416 -1.89 15.54 -25.35
CA GLY A 416 -3.01 15.32 -26.26
C GLY A 416 -3.73 16.60 -26.62
N GLU A 417 -4.84 16.50 -27.36
CA GLU A 417 -5.66 17.65 -27.75
C GLU A 417 -6.98 17.65 -27.01
N LEU A 418 -7.34 18.80 -26.42
CA LEU A 418 -8.65 19.05 -25.81
C LEU A 418 -9.36 20.23 -26.50
N THR A 419 -10.67 20.18 -26.59
CA THR A 419 -11.45 21.38 -26.94
C THR A 419 -11.43 22.40 -25.80
N GLY A 420 -11.52 23.69 -26.13
CA GLY A 420 -11.58 24.74 -25.12
C GLY A 420 -12.74 24.55 -24.15
N ALA A 421 -13.88 23.99 -24.61
CA ALA A 421 -14.99 23.66 -23.73
C ALA A 421 -14.58 22.63 -22.64
N ARG A 422 -13.79 21.61 -22.97
CA ARG A 422 -13.28 20.64 -21.98
C ARG A 422 -12.21 21.25 -21.08
N LEU A 423 -11.37 22.11 -21.62
CA LEU A 423 -10.38 22.84 -20.84
C LEU A 423 -11.06 23.77 -19.82
N LEU A 424 -12.09 24.53 -20.22
CA LEU A 424 -12.89 25.35 -19.32
C LEU A 424 -13.57 24.50 -18.24
N ALA A 425 -14.16 23.36 -18.58
CA ALA A 425 -14.76 22.47 -17.61
C ALA A 425 -13.74 21.93 -16.57
N ALA A 426 -12.47 21.71 -16.97
CA ALA A 426 -11.42 21.38 -16.03
C ALA A 426 -11.09 22.53 -15.07
N LEU A 427 -11.04 23.76 -15.57
CA LEU A 427 -10.82 24.95 -14.72
C LEU A 427 -12.01 25.22 -13.80
N GLU A 428 -13.26 25.03 -14.29
CA GLU A 428 -14.47 25.10 -13.47
C GLU A 428 -14.45 24.08 -12.32
N ARG A 429 -14.05 22.86 -12.61
CA ARG A 429 -13.85 21.82 -11.58
C ARG A 429 -12.85 22.26 -10.51
N SER A 430 -11.69 22.79 -10.92
CA SER A 430 -10.67 23.31 -10.01
C SER A 430 -11.19 24.49 -9.17
N ALA A 431 -11.91 25.43 -9.79
CA ALA A 431 -12.46 26.60 -9.13
C ALA A 431 -13.51 26.25 -8.06
N ALA A 432 -14.33 25.23 -8.33
CA ALA A 432 -15.40 24.77 -7.44
C ALA A 432 -14.92 24.01 -6.19
N LEU A 433 -13.64 23.67 -6.11
CA LEU A 433 -13.07 22.98 -4.94
C LEU A 433 -13.01 23.93 -3.74
N ASN A 434 -13.50 23.44 -2.59
CA ASN A 434 -13.42 24.21 -1.34
C ASN A 434 -11.96 24.26 -0.85
N PRO A 435 -11.33 25.45 -0.78
CA PRO A 435 -9.92 25.55 -0.38
C PRO A 435 -9.67 25.14 1.08
N LEU A 436 -10.69 25.18 1.94
CA LEU A 436 -10.54 24.81 3.35
C LEU A 436 -10.30 23.31 3.55
N ASP A 437 -10.72 22.49 2.59
CA ASP A 437 -10.55 21.03 2.63
C ASP A 437 -9.17 20.58 2.11
N ASN A 438 -8.31 21.50 1.68
CA ASN A 438 -7.02 21.22 1.03
C ASN A 438 -7.13 20.18 -0.11
N PRO A 439 -8.02 20.40 -1.09
CA PRO A 439 -8.35 19.40 -2.10
C PRO A 439 -7.16 19.09 -3.00
N GLY A 440 -6.81 17.82 -3.14
CA GLY A 440 -5.71 17.38 -4.02
C GLY A 440 -5.90 17.81 -5.48
N GLY A 441 -7.14 17.88 -5.93
CA GLY A 441 -7.49 18.19 -7.31
C GLY A 441 -7.28 19.65 -7.74
N PHE A 442 -6.93 20.60 -6.86
CA PHE A 442 -6.68 21.97 -7.26
C PHE A 442 -5.56 22.07 -8.29
N LEU A 443 -5.80 22.74 -9.43
CA LEU A 443 -4.86 22.78 -10.55
C LEU A 443 -3.81 23.86 -10.41
N GLN A 444 -2.56 23.46 -10.63
CA GLN A 444 -1.43 24.30 -10.98
C GLN A 444 -1.27 24.29 -12.50
N VAL A 445 -1.00 25.44 -13.13
CA VAL A 445 -1.11 25.59 -14.58
C VAL A 445 0.08 26.29 -15.22
N SER A 446 0.28 26.05 -16.53
CA SER A 446 1.16 26.85 -17.39
C SER A 446 0.50 27.09 -18.76
N GLY A 447 0.86 28.21 -19.41
CA GLY A 447 0.33 28.59 -20.72
C GLY A 447 -1.06 29.24 -20.69
N LEU A 448 -1.72 29.29 -19.51
CA LEU A 448 -3.00 29.94 -19.32
C LEU A 448 -3.04 30.73 -18.02
N ARG A 449 -4.04 31.62 -17.89
CA ARG A 449 -4.43 32.30 -16.64
C ARG A 449 -5.91 32.13 -16.40
N TYR A 450 -6.31 31.97 -15.12
CA TYR A 450 -7.72 31.91 -14.77
C TYR A 450 -8.02 32.62 -13.45
N ILE A 451 -9.28 33.06 -13.32
CA ILE A 451 -9.79 33.85 -12.18
C ILE A 451 -10.90 33.03 -11.52
N ILE A 452 -10.84 32.93 -10.22
CA ILE A 452 -11.84 32.28 -9.37
C ILE A 452 -12.53 33.39 -8.56
N GLU A 453 -13.85 33.51 -8.69
CA GLU A 453 -14.69 34.40 -7.87
C GLU A 453 -15.79 33.54 -7.21
N ASP A 454 -15.93 33.65 -5.90
CA ASP A 454 -16.94 32.91 -5.13
C ASP A 454 -16.99 31.39 -5.44
N GLY A 455 -15.84 30.79 -5.67
CA GLY A 455 -15.74 29.35 -5.99
C GLY A 455 -16.17 29.01 -7.43
N GLN A 456 -16.30 29.98 -8.31
CA GLN A 456 -16.64 29.78 -9.71
C GLN A 456 -15.53 30.32 -10.64
N LEU A 457 -15.46 29.75 -11.83
CA LEU A 457 -14.57 30.27 -12.87
C LEU A 457 -15.12 31.59 -13.44
N ALA A 458 -14.50 32.71 -13.11
CA ALA A 458 -14.91 34.03 -13.60
C ALA A 458 -14.31 34.36 -14.98
N GLY A 459 -13.19 33.74 -15.34
CA GLY A 459 -12.56 33.93 -16.65
C GLY A 459 -11.29 33.11 -16.81
N ALA A 460 -10.96 32.79 -18.05
CA ALA A 460 -9.72 32.07 -18.39
C ALA A 460 -9.19 32.55 -19.75
N THR A 461 -7.86 32.73 -19.84
CA THR A 461 -7.19 33.22 -21.06
C THR A 461 -5.95 32.38 -21.35
N ILE A 462 -5.61 32.24 -22.63
CA ILE A 462 -4.31 31.75 -23.11
C ILE A 462 -3.63 32.92 -23.80
N GLY A 463 -2.50 33.37 -23.26
CA GLY A 463 -2.01 34.73 -23.49
C GLY A 463 -3.03 35.75 -22.93
N ASP A 464 -3.39 36.73 -23.75
CA ASP A 464 -4.43 37.72 -23.39
C ASP A 464 -5.80 37.43 -24.07
N ILE A 465 -5.95 36.25 -24.70
CA ILE A 465 -7.13 35.88 -25.48
C ILE A 465 -7.99 34.91 -24.65
N PRO A 466 -9.31 35.17 -24.47
CA PRO A 466 -10.21 34.22 -23.84
C PRO A 466 -10.15 32.83 -24.52
N ILE A 467 -10.27 31.76 -23.73
CA ILE A 467 -10.29 30.40 -24.27
C ILE A 467 -11.53 30.26 -25.17
N ASP A 468 -11.29 29.92 -26.46
CA ASP A 468 -12.36 29.63 -27.41
C ASP A 468 -12.86 28.18 -27.16
N PRO A 469 -14.13 27.96 -26.77
CA PRO A 469 -14.68 26.64 -26.47
C PRO A 469 -14.59 25.65 -27.63
N THR A 470 -14.56 26.12 -28.87
CA THR A 470 -14.56 25.30 -30.08
C THR A 470 -13.16 24.93 -30.58
N ARG A 471 -12.18 25.74 -30.25
CA ARG A 471 -10.77 25.53 -30.62
C ARG A 471 -10.19 24.35 -29.87
N ARG A 472 -9.27 23.63 -30.53
CA ARG A 472 -8.44 22.60 -29.90
C ARG A 472 -7.12 23.18 -29.43
N TYR A 473 -6.71 22.75 -28.24
CA TYR A 473 -5.45 23.12 -27.61
C TYR A 473 -4.66 21.86 -27.30
N ARG A 474 -3.35 21.92 -27.48
CA ARG A 474 -2.42 20.88 -27.04
C ARG A 474 -2.24 21.02 -25.52
N VAL A 475 -2.60 19.99 -24.80
CA VAL A 475 -2.57 19.98 -23.33
C VAL A 475 -1.64 18.85 -22.86
N VAL A 476 -0.72 19.18 -21.96
CA VAL A 476 0.10 18.21 -21.24
C VAL A 476 -0.39 18.13 -19.78
N THR A 477 -0.45 16.91 -19.27
CA THR A 477 -0.86 16.64 -17.89
C THR A 477 -0.25 15.32 -17.40
N SER A 478 -0.54 14.91 -16.16
CA SER A 478 -0.20 13.57 -15.69
C SER A 478 -1.16 12.52 -16.26
N ASP A 479 -0.68 11.30 -16.39
CA ASP A 479 -1.48 10.11 -16.69
C ASP A 479 -2.65 9.94 -15.72
N PHE A 480 -2.43 10.18 -14.42
CA PHE A 480 -3.47 10.16 -13.40
C PHE A 480 -4.64 11.11 -13.74
N LEU A 481 -4.33 12.38 -14.09
CA LEU A 481 -5.38 13.33 -14.47
C LEU A 481 -6.00 12.98 -15.82
N ALA A 482 -5.20 12.54 -16.80
CA ALA A 482 -5.68 12.12 -18.12
C ALA A 482 -6.66 10.94 -18.01
N ALA A 483 -6.46 10.05 -17.03
CA ALA A 483 -7.38 8.95 -16.69
C ALA A 483 -8.61 9.38 -15.86
N GLY A 484 -8.77 10.69 -15.56
CA GLY A 484 -9.92 11.22 -14.82
C GLY A 484 -9.72 11.28 -13.30
N GLY A 485 -8.49 11.12 -12.82
CA GLY A 485 -8.15 11.26 -11.41
C GLY A 485 -8.64 12.58 -10.82
N ASP A 486 -8.90 12.63 -9.50
CA ASP A 486 -9.46 13.79 -8.77
C ASP A 486 -10.79 14.33 -9.36
N GLY A 487 -11.51 13.51 -10.14
CA GLY A 487 -12.78 13.86 -10.77
C GLY A 487 -12.64 14.70 -12.05
N TYR A 488 -11.49 14.63 -12.73
CA TYR A 488 -11.25 15.27 -14.02
C TYR A 488 -11.69 14.42 -15.22
N ASP A 489 -12.90 13.86 -15.18
CA ASP A 489 -13.46 13.01 -16.24
C ASP A 489 -13.46 13.68 -17.63
N MET A 490 -13.50 15.02 -17.68
CA MET A 490 -13.41 15.74 -18.94
C MET A 490 -12.08 15.56 -19.67
N LEU A 491 -11.00 15.19 -18.95
CA LEU A 491 -9.69 14.94 -19.54
C LEU A 491 -9.63 13.57 -20.24
N LYS A 492 -10.49 12.61 -19.90
CA LYS A 492 -10.65 11.34 -20.64
C LYS A 492 -11.04 11.55 -22.11
N ALA A 493 -11.62 12.73 -22.43
CA ALA A 493 -11.97 13.11 -23.80
C ALA A 493 -10.78 13.65 -24.61
N MET A 494 -9.56 13.56 -24.09
CA MET A 494 -8.35 13.92 -24.81
C MET A 494 -8.21 13.09 -26.08
N THR A 495 -8.00 13.76 -27.22
CA THR A 495 -7.79 13.10 -28.50
C THR A 495 -6.32 13.04 -28.84
N LYS A 496 -5.91 11.97 -29.56
CA LYS A 496 -4.51 11.69 -29.91
C LYS A 496 -3.60 11.70 -28.67
N PRO A 497 -3.99 11.02 -27.56
CA PRO A 497 -3.15 11.00 -26.39
C PRO A 497 -1.83 10.29 -26.70
N VAL A 498 -0.73 10.89 -26.30
CA VAL A 498 0.63 10.34 -26.42
C VAL A 498 1.17 10.23 -25.00
N MET A 499 1.37 9.00 -24.55
CA MET A 499 2.20 8.72 -23.39
C MET A 499 3.63 9.02 -23.78
N THR A 500 4.26 9.96 -23.10
CA THR A 500 5.60 10.42 -23.51
C THR A 500 6.71 9.46 -23.08
N GLY A 501 6.41 8.49 -22.21
CA GLY A 501 7.40 7.62 -21.57
C GLY A 501 8.29 8.35 -20.56
N ARG A 502 7.95 9.61 -20.22
CA ARG A 502 8.74 10.46 -19.35
C ARG A 502 8.04 10.66 -18.01
N LEU A 503 8.67 10.21 -16.93
CA LEU A 503 8.16 10.44 -15.59
C LEU A 503 8.26 11.92 -15.21
N ILE A 504 7.32 12.39 -14.40
CA ILE A 504 7.33 13.76 -13.87
C ILE A 504 8.60 13.99 -13.04
N SER A 505 9.01 13.02 -12.21
CA SER A 505 10.27 13.08 -11.45
C SER A 505 11.50 13.26 -12.37
N ASP A 506 11.58 12.49 -13.47
CA ASP A 506 12.71 12.56 -14.41
C ASP A 506 12.76 13.91 -15.12
N MET A 507 11.60 14.44 -15.50
CA MET A 507 11.48 15.79 -16.06
C MET A 507 12.00 16.85 -15.08
N VAL A 508 11.62 16.76 -13.81
CA VAL A 508 12.03 17.70 -12.76
C VAL A 508 13.53 17.59 -12.49
N ILE A 509 14.09 16.36 -12.47
CA ILE A 509 15.54 16.12 -12.37
C ILE A 509 16.29 16.84 -13.52
N GLU A 510 15.80 16.66 -14.74
CA GLU A 510 16.41 17.31 -15.91
C GLU A 510 16.28 18.83 -15.86
N GLY A 511 15.12 19.35 -15.44
CA GLY A 511 14.91 20.77 -15.22
C GLY A 511 15.92 21.38 -14.24
N PHE A 512 16.17 20.71 -13.12
CA PHE A 512 17.21 21.17 -12.18
C PHE A 512 18.63 21.09 -12.77
N ARG A 513 18.92 20.11 -13.60
CA ARG A 513 20.23 20.00 -14.27
C ARG A 513 20.47 21.10 -15.31
N THR A 514 19.43 21.51 -16.01
CA THR A 514 19.54 22.42 -17.16
C THR A 514 19.31 23.89 -16.76
N GLU A 515 18.46 24.16 -15.78
CA GLU A 515 18.03 25.52 -15.40
C GLU A 515 18.64 26.00 -14.06
N SER A 516 19.52 25.23 -13.45
CA SER A 516 20.12 25.58 -12.17
C SER A 516 21.00 26.84 -12.27
N PRO A 517 20.86 27.80 -11.34
CA PRO A 517 20.00 27.80 -10.17
C PRO A 517 18.53 28.11 -10.46
N VAL A 518 17.61 27.28 -9.98
CA VAL A 518 16.17 27.48 -10.18
C VAL A 518 15.66 28.59 -9.28
N SER A 519 14.79 29.47 -9.83
CA SER A 519 14.18 30.58 -9.12
C SER A 519 12.74 30.81 -9.61
N ALA A 520 11.85 29.87 -9.26
CA ALA A 520 10.43 30.03 -9.62
C ALA A 520 9.73 31.07 -8.74
N ALA A 521 8.74 31.74 -9.32
CA ALA A 521 7.98 32.79 -8.66
C ALA A 521 6.50 32.72 -9.03
N ILE A 522 5.66 33.38 -8.28
CA ILE A 522 4.25 33.64 -8.61
C ILE A 522 4.18 34.70 -9.71
N ASP A 523 3.43 34.46 -10.78
CA ASP A 523 3.24 35.41 -11.89
C ASP A 523 1.74 35.67 -12.21
N ARG A 524 0.86 35.38 -11.27
CA ARG A 524 -0.59 35.60 -11.31
C ARG A 524 -1.31 34.76 -12.38
N ARG A 525 -0.93 33.49 -12.52
CA ARG A 525 -1.64 32.56 -13.39
C ARG A 525 -2.98 32.15 -12.82
N ILE A 526 -3.08 32.13 -11.50
CA ILE A 526 -4.28 31.77 -10.76
C ILE A 526 -4.60 32.92 -9.81
N MET A 527 -5.74 33.55 -10.00
CA MET A 527 -6.19 34.64 -9.14
C MET A 527 -7.50 34.26 -8.47
N ARG A 528 -7.55 34.32 -7.16
CA ARG A 528 -8.77 34.16 -6.37
C ARG A 528 -9.23 35.50 -5.81
N ARG A 529 -10.50 35.85 -6.04
CA ARG A 529 -11.14 37.11 -5.57
C ARG A 529 -12.32 36.77 -4.68
#